data_2b6320fbff46f0eb27e50c77b1c081ef
#
_entry.id   2b6320fbff46f0eb27e50c77b1c081ef
#
_cell.length_a   1.000
_cell.length_b   1.000
_cell.length_c   1.000
_cell.angle_alpha   90.00
_cell.angle_beta   90.00
_cell.angle_gamma   90.00
#
_symmetry.space_group_name_H-M   'P 1'
#
loop_
_entity.id
_entity.type
_entity.pdbx_description
1 polymer ?
#
loop_
_entity_poly.entity_id
_entity_poly.type
_entity_poly.pdbx_seq_one_letter_code
_entity_poly.pdbx_strand_id
1 'polypeptide(L)'
;MNFTGSIMLVDDEAHIRKFISLLLRHLGISRIYEAPNGSEAIELFKKVRPDLVMLDVNMPVMDGLETLKALKEVDENCVVVMLTSLANRQTIDTAVNLGAANYIRKDAPPEEIGRALAETIDSCFEDAEPGEEPK
;
A
#
# COMPACT_ATOMS: atom_id res chain seq x y z
N MET A 1 -4.23 -9.47 -13.84
CA MET A 1 -4.86 -8.64 -12.82
C MET A 1 -5.61 -7.51 -13.47
N ASN A 2 -6.85 -7.32 -13.07
CA ASN A 2 -7.69 -6.32 -13.72
C ASN A 2 -7.94 -5.07 -12.87
N PHE A 3 -7.03 -4.76 -12.01
CA PHE A 3 -7.19 -3.59 -11.14
C PHE A 3 -6.98 -2.31 -11.96
N THR A 4 -7.97 -1.45 -11.95
CA THR A 4 -7.89 -0.18 -12.68
C THR A 4 -7.79 1.02 -11.75
N GLY A 5 -7.64 0.78 -10.48
CA GLY A 5 -7.54 1.85 -9.49
C GLY A 5 -6.16 2.45 -9.44
N SER A 6 -5.96 3.34 -8.46
CA SER A 6 -4.69 4.02 -8.29
C SER A 6 -4.01 3.55 -7.01
N ILE A 7 -2.69 3.60 -7.02
CA ILE A 7 -1.87 3.21 -5.88
C ILE A 7 -0.93 4.35 -5.53
N MET A 8 -0.80 4.64 -4.25
CA MET A 8 0.17 5.62 -3.77
C MET A 8 1.30 4.88 -3.08
N LEU A 9 2.54 5.16 -3.48
CA LEU A 9 3.73 4.56 -2.90
C LEU A 9 4.36 5.55 -1.94
N VAL A 10 4.56 5.15 -0.70
CA VAL A 10 5.16 6.00 0.31
C VAL A 10 6.41 5.34 0.84
N ASP A 11 7.56 5.90 0.54
CA ASP A 11 8.85 5.35 0.95
C ASP A 11 9.87 6.47 0.86
N ASP A 12 10.74 6.58 1.83
CA ASP A 12 11.73 7.67 1.83
C ASP A 12 12.90 7.38 0.89
N GLU A 13 13.00 6.18 0.34
CA GLU A 13 14.08 5.83 -0.56
C GLU A 13 13.60 5.88 -2.00
N ALA A 14 14.11 6.83 -2.75
CA ALA A 14 13.66 7.02 -4.13
C ALA A 14 13.87 5.79 -5.01
N HIS A 15 14.96 5.08 -4.79
CA HIS A 15 15.23 3.90 -5.62
C HIS A 15 14.24 2.76 -5.35
N ILE A 16 13.74 2.68 -4.12
CA ILE A 16 12.72 1.68 -3.81
C ILE A 16 11.39 2.08 -4.45
N ARG A 17 11.03 3.36 -4.40
CA ARG A 17 9.81 3.81 -5.06
C ARG A 17 9.88 3.52 -6.56
N LYS A 18 11.05 3.74 -7.17
CA LYS A 18 11.21 3.48 -8.59
C LYS A 18 11.06 1.99 -8.89
N PHE A 19 11.69 1.15 -8.08
CA PHE A 19 11.61 -0.30 -8.26
C PHE A 19 10.16 -0.79 -8.16
N ILE A 20 9.46 -0.38 -7.11
CA ILE A 20 8.08 -0.81 -6.91
C ILE A 20 7.18 -0.24 -8.01
N SER A 21 7.40 1.01 -8.41
CA SER A 21 6.62 1.62 -9.48
C SER A 21 6.75 0.83 -10.78
N LEU A 22 7.97 0.42 -11.12
CA LEU A 22 8.19 -0.39 -12.31
C LEU A 22 7.50 -1.74 -12.20
N LEU A 23 7.55 -2.35 -11.03
CA LEU A 23 6.88 -3.61 -10.79
C LEU A 23 5.37 -3.46 -10.98
N LEU A 24 4.78 -2.40 -10.44
CA LEU A 24 3.35 -2.16 -10.58
C LEU A 24 2.97 -1.95 -12.04
N ARG A 25 3.77 -1.19 -12.78
CA ARG A 25 3.48 -0.98 -14.20
C ARG A 25 3.55 -2.28 -14.97
N HIS A 26 4.47 -3.14 -14.59
CA HIS A 26 4.60 -4.44 -15.23
C HIS A 26 3.35 -5.29 -14.96
N LEU A 27 2.70 -5.08 -13.82
CA LEU A 27 1.46 -5.77 -13.49
C LEU A 27 0.23 -5.11 -14.12
N GLY A 28 0.42 -4.05 -14.88
CA GLY A 28 -0.69 -3.37 -15.55
C GLY A 28 -1.28 -2.19 -14.82
N ILE A 29 -0.66 -1.77 -13.72
CA ILE A 29 -1.16 -0.64 -12.95
C ILE A 29 -0.46 0.61 -13.43
N SER A 30 -1.21 1.59 -13.89
CA SER A 30 -0.63 2.79 -14.47
C SER A 30 -0.87 4.06 -13.67
N ARG A 31 -1.82 4.06 -12.75
CA ARG A 31 -2.11 5.27 -11.98
C ARG A 31 -1.40 5.17 -10.64
N ILE A 32 -0.18 5.69 -10.62
CA ILE A 32 0.71 5.56 -9.47
C ILE A 32 1.13 6.94 -9.00
N TYR A 33 0.98 7.19 -7.70
CA TYR A 33 1.42 8.41 -7.06
C TYR A 33 2.54 8.06 -6.09
N GLU A 34 3.44 9.00 -5.81
CA GLU A 34 4.56 8.75 -4.92
C GLU A 34 4.69 9.86 -3.90
N ALA A 35 5.04 9.50 -2.68
CA ALA A 35 5.33 10.44 -1.63
C ALA A 35 6.58 9.99 -0.88
N PRO A 36 7.50 10.89 -0.55
CA PRO A 36 8.77 10.52 0.08
C PRO A 36 8.73 10.45 1.60
N ASN A 37 7.64 10.85 2.22
CA ASN A 37 7.52 10.82 3.67
C ASN A 37 6.06 10.83 4.09
N GLY A 38 5.83 10.61 5.38
CA GLY A 38 4.47 10.49 5.89
C GLY A 38 3.66 11.76 5.78
N SER A 39 4.29 12.90 6.04
CA SER A 39 3.59 14.18 5.99
C SER A 39 3.08 14.48 4.58
N GLU A 40 3.94 14.29 3.58
CA GLU A 40 3.53 14.51 2.20
C GLU A 40 2.53 13.47 1.74
N ALA A 41 2.64 12.24 2.27
CA ALA A 41 1.69 11.19 1.93
C ALA A 41 0.29 11.55 2.38
N ILE A 42 0.15 12.10 3.59
CA ILE A 42 -1.15 12.48 4.12
C ILE A 42 -1.77 13.58 3.25
N GLU A 43 -0.98 14.59 2.89
CA GLU A 43 -1.47 15.67 2.05
C GLU A 43 -1.87 15.19 0.67
N LEU A 44 -1.03 14.34 0.08
CA LEU A 44 -1.32 13.79 -1.24
C LEU A 44 -2.56 12.90 -1.20
N PHE A 45 -2.69 12.10 -0.13
CA PHE A 45 -3.83 11.21 0.03
C PHE A 45 -5.14 12.01 0.01
N LYS A 46 -5.15 13.15 0.69
CA LYS A 46 -6.35 13.98 0.73
C LYS A 46 -6.72 14.52 -0.65
N LYS A 47 -5.71 14.74 -1.50
CA LYS A 47 -5.96 15.27 -2.82
C LYS A 47 -6.35 14.21 -3.83
N VAL A 48 -5.66 13.11 -3.86
CA VAL A 48 -5.86 12.12 -4.94
C VAL A 48 -6.71 10.92 -4.52
N ARG A 49 -6.86 10.69 -3.24
CA ARG A 49 -7.66 9.59 -2.72
C ARG A 49 -7.37 8.28 -3.46
N PRO A 50 -6.15 7.76 -3.32
CA PRO A 50 -5.80 6.52 -4.02
C PRO A 50 -6.61 5.34 -3.51
N ASP A 51 -6.76 4.34 -4.32
CA ASP A 51 -7.50 3.16 -3.91
C ASP A 51 -6.70 2.29 -2.95
N LEU A 52 -5.38 2.31 -3.08
CA LEU A 52 -4.52 1.51 -2.21
C LEU A 52 -3.25 2.29 -1.92
N VAL A 53 -2.73 2.16 -0.71
CA VAL A 53 -1.47 2.80 -0.31
C VAL A 53 -0.49 1.71 0.05
N MET A 54 0.72 1.77 -0.53
CA MET A 54 1.84 0.91 -0.11
C MET A 54 2.75 1.80 0.71
N LEU A 55 2.94 1.46 1.97
CA LEU A 55 3.51 2.36 2.96
C LEU A 55 4.69 1.71 3.67
N ASP A 56 5.85 2.36 3.57
CA ASP A 56 7.06 1.90 4.25
C ASP A 56 6.92 2.10 5.75
N VAL A 57 7.37 1.14 6.52
CA VAL A 57 7.32 1.24 7.98
C VAL A 57 8.38 2.19 8.50
N ASN A 58 9.63 2.05 8.02
CA ASN A 58 10.74 2.80 8.58
C ASN A 58 11.04 4.06 7.80
N MET A 59 10.54 5.18 8.28
CA MET A 59 10.79 6.48 7.68
C MET A 59 11.17 7.46 8.78
N PRO A 60 12.01 8.46 8.47
CA PRO A 60 12.38 9.43 9.50
C PRO A 60 11.24 10.38 9.82
N VAL A 61 11.28 10.95 10.99
CA VAL A 61 10.35 11.94 11.50
C VAL A 61 8.97 11.34 11.79
N MET A 62 8.27 10.89 10.79
CA MET A 62 6.96 10.25 10.97
C MET A 62 7.05 8.88 10.34
N ASP A 63 7.03 7.82 11.14
CA ASP A 63 7.18 6.48 10.61
C ASP A 63 5.88 5.97 9.98
N GLY A 64 5.95 4.77 9.40
CA GLY A 64 4.82 4.23 8.68
C GLY A 64 3.62 3.93 9.57
N LEU A 65 3.84 3.55 10.82
CA LEU A 65 2.71 3.27 11.71
C LEU A 65 1.96 4.55 12.07
N GLU A 66 2.70 5.62 12.31
CA GLU A 66 2.08 6.93 12.56
C GLU A 66 1.32 7.41 11.33
N THR A 67 1.91 7.21 10.15
CA THR A 67 1.27 7.59 8.90
C THR A 67 0.00 6.77 8.68
N LEU A 68 0.06 5.47 8.93
CA LEU A 68 -1.10 4.59 8.79
C LEU A 68 -2.25 5.08 9.67
N LYS A 69 -1.95 5.42 10.91
CA LYS A 69 -2.97 5.89 11.82
C LYS A 69 -3.61 7.17 11.28
N ALA A 70 -2.79 8.10 10.78
CA ALA A 70 -3.29 9.35 10.24
C ALA A 70 -4.15 9.14 9.00
N LEU A 71 -3.74 8.23 8.12
CA LEU A 71 -4.52 7.94 6.93
C LEU A 71 -5.87 7.35 7.29
N LYS A 72 -5.89 6.46 8.28
CA LYS A 72 -7.15 5.86 8.73
C LYS A 72 -8.06 6.88 9.39
N GLU A 73 -7.50 7.93 9.97
CA GLU A 73 -8.32 9.01 10.52
C GLU A 73 -8.94 9.85 9.41
N VAL A 74 -8.28 9.96 8.26
CA VAL A 74 -8.84 10.66 7.11
C VAL A 74 -9.93 9.80 6.45
N ASP A 75 -9.68 8.50 6.32
CA ASP A 75 -10.62 7.59 5.69
C ASP A 75 -10.42 6.20 6.29
N GLU A 76 -11.30 5.81 7.19
CA GLU A 76 -11.14 4.53 7.88
C GLU A 76 -11.24 3.35 6.93
N ASN A 77 -11.78 3.53 5.73
CA ASN A 77 -11.90 2.45 4.78
C ASN A 77 -10.74 2.37 3.78
N CYS A 78 -9.71 3.20 3.93
CA CYS A 78 -8.60 3.16 2.99
C CYS A 78 -7.84 1.83 3.15
N VAL A 79 -7.33 1.33 2.04
CA VAL A 79 -6.62 0.06 2.02
C VAL A 79 -5.13 0.35 2.04
N VAL A 80 -4.44 -0.09 3.09
CA VAL A 80 -3.01 0.18 3.25
C VAL A 80 -2.27 -1.14 3.39
N VAL A 81 -1.23 -1.30 2.58
CA VAL A 81 -0.33 -2.45 2.65
C VAL A 81 1.01 -1.92 3.15
N MET A 82 1.52 -2.50 4.22
CA MET A 82 2.79 -2.07 4.77
C MET A 82 3.94 -2.72 4.01
N LEU A 83 4.98 -1.93 3.75
CA LEU A 83 6.22 -2.45 3.20
C LEU A 83 7.26 -2.41 4.30
N THR A 84 8.01 -3.47 4.49
CA THR A 84 8.98 -3.49 5.58
C THR A 84 10.19 -4.30 5.20
N SER A 85 11.37 -3.83 5.60
CA SER A 85 12.59 -4.60 5.42
C SER A 85 12.81 -5.50 6.62
N LEU A 86 12.14 -5.22 7.75
CA LEU A 86 12.25 -6.05 8.93
C LEU A 86 10.88 -6.42 9.40
N ALA A 87 10.57 -7.69 9.40
CA ALA A 87 9.27 -8.15 9.81
C ALA A 87 9.35 -8.64 11.23
N ASN A 88 9.24 -7.76 12.21
CA ASN A 88 9.13 -8.24 13.57
C ASN A 88 7.68 -8.28 13.99
N ARG A 89 7.39 -9.19 14.91
CA ARG A 89 6.03 -9.50 15.27
C ARG A 89 5.30 -8.30 15.83
N GLN A 90 5.99 -7.50 16.63
CA GLN A 90 5.35 -6.38 17.28
C GLN A 90 4.90 -5.33 16.27
N THR A 91 5.75 -5.05 15.28
CA THR A 91 5.41 -4.08 14.24
C THR A 91 4.23 -4.58 13.41
N ILE A 92 4.25 -5.87 13.07
CA ILE A 92 3.18 -6.46 12.30
C ILE A 92 1.87 -6.40 13.07
N ASP A 93 1.89 -6.77 14.34
CA ASP A 93 0.69 -6.77 15.16
C ASP A 93 0.14 -5.36 15.30
N THR A 94 1.01 -4.37 15.49
CA THR A 94 0.58 -2.99 15.59
C THR A 94 -0.08 -2.54 14.29
N ALA A 95 0.52 -2.87 13.16
CA ALA A 95 -0.04 -2.49 11.87
C ALA A 95 -1.42 -3.13 11.64
N VAL A 96 -1.55 -4.39 11.98
CA VAL A 96 -2.83 -5.08 11.85
C VAL A 96 -3.88 -4.43 12.74
N ASN A 97 -3.51 -4.11 13.99
CA ASN A 97 -4.44 -3.47 14.89
C ASN A 97 -4.84 -2.08 14.44
N LEU A 98 -3.98 -1.40 13.68
CA LEU A 98 -4.31 -0.10 13.12
C LEU A 98 -5.06 -0.20 11.80
N GLY A 99 -5.30 -1.41 11.33
CA GLY A 99 -6.14 -1.61 10.15
C GLY A 99 -5.43 -1.84 8.84
N ALA A 100 -4.13 -2.17 8.87
CA ALA A 100 -3.43 -2.50 7.63
C ALA A 100 -4.03 -3.77 7.02
N ALA A 101 -4.16 -3.79 5.71
CA ALA A 101 -4.74 -4.92 5.01
C ALA A 101 -3.75 -6.07 4.86
N ASN A 102 -2.47 -5.75 4.78
CA ASN A 102 -1.44 -6.77 4.60
C ASN A 102 -0.08 -6.12 4.85
N TYR A 103 0.97 -6.93 4.91
CA TYR A 103 2.31 -6.40 4.91
C TYR A 103 3.15 -7.24 3.96
N ILE A 104 4.14 -6.62 3.33
CA ILE A 104 4.98 -7.26 2.34
C ILE A 104 6.42 -6.88 2.63
N ARG A 105 7.33 -7.83 2.55
CA ARG A 105 8.75 -7.56 2.77
C ARG A 105 9.35 -6.90 1.54
N LYS A 106 10.07 -5.81 1.77
CA LYS A 106 10.71 -5.07 0.67
C LYS A 106 11.80 -5.88 -0.01
N ASP A 107 12.40 -6.82 0.72
CA ASP A 107 13.50 -7.62 0.18
C ASP A 107 13.02 -8.94 -0.44
N ALA A 108 11.72 -9.13 -0.55
CA ALA A 108 11.21 -10.33 -1.20
C ALA A 108 11.45 -10.26 -2.70
N PRO A 109 11.51 -11.41 -3.37
CA PRO A 109 11.65 -11.40 -4.83
C PRO A 109 10.48 -10.66 -5.50
N PRO A 110 10.71 -10.03 -6.65
CA PRO A 110 9.64 -9.28 -7.31
C PRO A 110 8.37 -10.10 -7.56
N GLU A 111 8.52 -11.38 -7.91
CA GLU A 111 7.36 -12.23 -8.14
C GLU A 111 6.53 -12.39 -6.89
N GLU A 112 7.20 -12.47 -5.75
CA GLU A 112 6.51 -12.66 -4.48
C GLU A 112 5.79 -11.38 -4.08
N ILE A 113 6.42 -10.22 -4.29
CA ILE A 113 5.78 -8.94 -4.00
C ILE A 113 4.54 -8.80 -4.88
N GLY A 114 4.68 -9.12 -6.16
CA GLY A 114 3.56 -9.03 -7.09
C GLY A 114 2.42 -9.95 -6.71
N ARG A 115 2.73 -11.18 -6.30
CA ARG A 115 1.70 -12.13 -5.91
C ARG A 115 0.98 -11.67 -4.66
N ALA A 116 1.71 -11.20 -3.67
CA ALA A 116 1.10 -10.74 -2.42
C ALA A 116 0.22 -9.52 -2.68
N LEU A 117 0.67 -8.62 -3.54
CA LEU A 117 -0.12 -7.45 -3.89
C LEU A 117 -1.39 -7.86 -4.65
N ALA A 118 -1.26 -8.78 -5.60
CA ALA A 118 -2.41 -9.24 -6.35
C ALA A 118 -3.44 -9.90 -5.44
N GLU A 119 -2.98 -10.69 -4.47
CA GLU A 119 -3.89 -11.33 -3.53
C GLU A 119 -4.62 -10.30 -2.67
N THR A 120 -3.91 -9.25 -2.27
CA THR A 120 -4.52 -8.20 -1.47
C THR A 120 -5.56 -7.44 -2.29
N ILE A 121 -5.25 -7.14 -3.53
CA ILE A 121 -6.18 -6.44 -4.41
C ILE A 121 -7.43 -7.30 -4.64
N ASP A 122 -7.24 -8.57 -4.91
CA ASP A 122 -8.36 -9.47 -5.12
C ASP A 122 -9.24 -9.54 -3.87
N SER A 123 -8.63 -9.58 -2.72
CA SER A 123 -9.35 -9.68 -1.47
C SER A 123 -10.12 -8.40 -1.13
N CYS A 124 -9.56 -7.25 -1.46
CA CYS A 124 -10.16 -5.98 -1.06
C CYS A 124 -11.03 -5.33 -2.11
N PHE A 125 -10.82 -5.62 -3.39
CA PHE A 125 -11.50 -4.90 -4.46
C PHE A 125 -12.27 -5.77 -5.44
N GLU A 126 -12.18 -7.11 -5.38
CA GLU A 126 -12.77 -7.92 -6.32
C GLU A 126 -13.97 -8.51 -5.82
N ASP A 127 -14.72 -7.88 -5.08
CA ASP A 127 -15.80 -8.47 -4.46
C ASP A 127 -16.95 -8.58 -5.35
N ALA A 128 -17.02 -7.90 -6.41
CA ALA A 128 -18.17 -7.97 -7.23
C ALA A 128 -17.77 -8.39 -8.55
N GLU A 129 -17.62 -9.64 -8.78
CA GLU A 129 -17.34 -10.09 -10.05
C GLU A 129 -18.51 -9.91 -10.89
N PRO A 130 -18.33 -9.61 -12.14
CA PRO A 130 -19.42 -9.32 -13.02
C PRO A 130 -20.45 -10.39 -13.03
N GLY A 131 -20.21 -11.51 -12.85
CA GLY A 131 -21.19 -12.51 -12.87
C GLY A 131 -21.83 -12.77 -11.61
N GLU A 132 -21.42 -12.21 -10.61
CA GLU A 132 -21.85 -12.49 -9.43
C GLU A 132 -22.63 -11.55 -9.01
N GLU A 133 -23.11 -11.11 -9.03
CA GLU A 133 -23.79 -10.31 -8.61
C GLU A 133 -24.14 -10.17 -7.59
N PRO A 134 -24.11 -9.46 -7.30
CA PRO A 134 -24.24 -9.18 -6.17
C PRO A 134 -25.33 -9.55 -5.72
N LYS A 135 -25.50 -9.88 -5.26
CA LYS A 135 -26.42 -10.29 -4.86
C LYS A 135 -26.86 -9.60 -3.91
#